data_c173e904a80ae96f6e498a0dae698419
#
_entry.id   c173e904a80ae96f6e498a0dae698419
#
_cell.length_a   1.000
_cell.length_b   1.000
_cell.length_c   1.000
_cell.angle_alpha   90.00
_cell.angle_beta   90.00
_cell.angle_gamma   90.00
#
_symmetry.space_group_name_H-M   'P 1'
#
loop_
_entity.id
_entity.type
_entity.pdbx_description
1 polymer ?
#
loop_
_entity_poly.entity_id
_entity_poly.type
_entity_poly.pdbx_seq_one_letter_code
_entity_poly.pdbx_strand_id
1 'polypeptide(L)'
;MSPSLDIDAVAAFLGAAEFRSFTRAAQALGTTQSLVSVRVKRLEEMLGRLLLQRHPRLVRLTVEGERFLPAARDLMAAHERAREAFSDARERIAIGISEQAVGPDVPVLLARLAGHDPRWLISLRIAASAVLEDAFERGELDVVVLRRFGPGRTGEVLRRDTFGWFAATTLMRQPGEPLPVVSLMAECGLRRHGTQVLDRAGIAWREAFIGGGMAAVFAAVMGGLGVSPLAARIAPQGAVDVGLEWGLPELGGSEVILRSNVATPKGHAFVRELAAAFRER
;
A
#
# COMPACT_ATOMS: atom_id res chain seq x y z
N MET A 1 -27.95 15.64 23.15
CA MET A 1 -27.57 14.55 22.23
C MET A 1 -27.04 15.20 20.96
N SER A 2 -25.82 14.88 20.56
CA SER A 2 -25.31 15.33 19.25
C SER A 2 -26.14 14.68 18.13
N PRO A 3 -26.49 15.40 17.06
CA PRO A 3 -27.23 14.82 15.95
C PRO A 3 -26.44 13.67 15.30
N SER A 4 -27.12 12.56 14.99
CA SER A 4 -26.49 11.41 14.34
C SER A 4 -26.24 11.70 12.86
N LEU A 5 -25.08 11.25 12.33
CA LEU A 5 -24.77 11.34 10.91
C LEU A 5 -25.65 10.39 10.09
N ASP A 6 -26.22 10.91 9.01
CA ASP A 6 -26.93 10.10 8.02
C ASP A 6 -25.93 9.44 7.08
N ILE A 7 -25.91 8.12 7.08
CA ILE A 7 -24.97 7.31 6.27
C ILE A 7 -25.13 7.59 4.77
N ASP A 8 -26.35 7.75 4.29
CA ASP A 8 -26.61 8.07 2.89
C ASP A 8 -26.08 9.46 2.50
N ALA A 9 -26.11 10.41 3.44
CA ALA A 9 -25.57 11.74 3.22
C ALA A 9 -24.02 11.72 3.20
N VAL A 10 -23.40 10.89 4.04
CA VAL A 10 -21.95 10.67 4.01
C VAL A 10 -21.53 9.96 2.70
N ALA A 11 -22.28 8.95 2.24
CA ALA A 11 -22.03 8.29 0.97
C ALA A 11 -22.14 9.26 -0.23
N ALA A 12 -23.15 10.15 -0.20
CA ALA A 12 -23.34 11.19 -1.21
C ALA A 12 -22.17 12.20 -1.25
N PHE A 13 -21.65 12.60 -0.10
CA PHE A 13 -20.46 13.45 0.01
C PHE A 13 -19.22 12.76 -0.58
N LEU A 14 -18.94 11.51 -0.20
CA LEU A 14 -17.80 10.74 -0.69
C LEU A 14 -17.86 10.56 -2.21
N GLY A 15 -19.02 10.17 -2.75
CA GLY A 15 -19.19 10.03 -4.20
C GLY A 15 -18.99 11.37 -4.94
N ALA A 16 -19.54 12.48 -4.42
CA ALA A 16 -19.34 13.79 -5.04
C ALA A 16 -17.88 14.26 -5.00
N ALA A 17 -17.14 13.96 -3.93
CA ALA A 17 -15.73 14.26 -3.79
C ALA A 17 -14.86 13.42 -4.75
N GLU A 18 -15.10 12.12 -4.84
CA GLU A 18 -14.35 11.17 -5.66
C GLU A 18 -14.53 11.45 -7.15
N PHE A 19 -15.79 11.52 -7.61
CA PHE A 19 -16.10 11.77 -9.01
C PHE A 19 -15.99 13.23 -9.42
N ARG A 20 -15.77 14.14 -8.47
CA ARG A 20 -15.75 15.60 -8.68
C ARG A 20 -16.99 16.10 -9.44
N SER A 21 -18.14 15.42 -9.26
CA SER A 21 -19.38 15.65 -10.01
C SER A 21 -20.57 15.04 -9.27
N PHE A 22 -21.60 15.84 -9.02
CA PHE A 22 -22.85 15.35 -8.46
C PHE A 22 -23.60 14.39 -9.39
N THR A 23 -23.51 14.60 -10.71
CA THR A 23 -24.16 13.73 -11.69
C THR A 23 -23.51 12.34 -11.74
N ARG A 24 -22.17 12.29 -11.77
CA ARG A 24 -21.45 11.00 -11.77
C ARG A 24 -21.60 10.28 -10.43
N ALA A 25 -21.62 11.01 -9.31
CA ALA A 25 -21.89 10.44 -8.00
C ALA A 25 -23.29 9.81 -7.95
N ALA A 26 -24.30 10.50 -8.51
CA ALA A 26 -25.66 10.00 -8.59
C ALA A 26 -25.78 8.72 -9.41
N GLN A 27 -25.10 8.64 -10.55
CA GLN A 27 -25.02 7.44 -11.36
C GLN A 27 -24.38 6.25 -10.60
N ALA A 28 -23.27 6.51 -9.92
CA ALA A 28 -22.58 5.50 -9.12
C ALA A 28 -23.42 5.00 -7.92
N LEU A 29 -24.21 5.90 -7.32
CA LEU A 29 -25.08 5.58 -6.18
C LEU A 29 -26.49 5.09 -6.59
N GLY A 30 -26.77 4.92 -7.87
CA GLY A 30 -28.08 4.48 -8.37
C GLY A 30 -29.22 5.45 -8.02
N THR A 31 -28.97 6.77 -8.00
CA THR A 31 -29.91 7.79 -7.57
C THR A 31 -29.92 9.02 -8.49
N THR A 32 -30.64 10.08 -8.10
CA THR A 32 -30.70 11.32 -8.88
C THR A 32 -29.69 12.36 -8.39
N GLN A 33 -29.23 13.22 -9.29
CA GLN A 33 -28.32 14.33 -8.96
C GLN A 33 -28.91 15.28 -7.92
N SER A 34 -30.23 15.55 -7.99
CA SER A 34 -30.92 16.38 -7.02
C SER A 34 -30.88 15.77 -5.61
N LEU A 35 -31.09 14.45 -5.49
CA LEU A 35 -31.03 13.77 -4.19
C LEU A 35 -29.62 13.78 -3.60
N VAL A 36 -28.59 13.51 -4.39
CA VAL A 36 -27.19 13.63 -3.94
C VAL A 36 -26.91 15.06 -3.44
N SER A 37 -27.36 16.09 -4.19
CA SER A 37 -27.17 17.48 -3.80
C SER A 37 -27.88 17.83 -2.47
N VAL A 38 -29.11 17.33 -2.29
CA VAL A 38 -29.91 17.55 -1.04
C VAL A 38 -29.22 16.83 0.14
N ARG A 39 -28.77 15.58 -0.05
CA ARG A 39 -28.09 14.82 1.00
C ARG A 39 -26.78 15.50 1.45
N VAL A 40 -25.97 15.94 0.50
CA VAL A 40 -24.73 16.68 0.82
C VAL A 40 -25.05 17.98 1.56
N LYS A 41 -26.04 18.76 1.09
CA LYS A 41 -26.45 20.00 1.74
C LYS A 41 -26.88 19.75 3.19
N ARG A 42 -27.70 18.72 3.42
CA ARG A 42 -28.15 18.34 4.78
C ARG A 42 -26.99 17.95 5.69
N LEU A 43 -25.97 17.23 5.16
CA LEU A 43 -24.76 16.92 5.89
C LEU A 43 -23.99 18.18 6.28
N GLU A 44 -23.81 19.11 5.35
CA GLU A 44 -23.13 20.39 5.57
C GLU A 44 -23.89 21.25 6.62
N GLU A 45 -25.22 21.32 6.54
CA GLU A 45 -26.04 21.98 7.51
C GLU A 45 -25.92 21.39 8.93
N MET A 46 -25.94 20.07 9.02
CA MET A 46 -25.78 19.35 10.29
C MET A 46 -24.39 19.58 10.92
N LEU A 47 -23.33 19.60 10.10
CA LEU A 47 -21.97 19.84 10.57
C LEU A 47 -21.68 21.34 10.78
N GLY A 48 -22.52 22.22 10.28
CA GLY A 48 -22.32 23.68 10.30
C GLY A 48 -21.10 24.11 9.44
N ARG A 49 -20.71 23.33 8.47
CA ARG A 49 -19.53 23.55 7.63
C ARG A 49 -19.81 23.15 6.19
N LEU A 50 -19.32 23.94 5.24
CA LEU A 50 -19.32 23.56 3.83
C LEU A 50 -18.17 22.60 3.58
N LEU A 51 -18.48 21.45 3.00
CA LEU A 51 -17.50 20.40 2.67
C LEU A 51 -17.10 20.43 1.21
N LEU A 52 -18.00 20.90 0.32
CA LEU A 52 -17.79 20.96 -1.11
C LEU A 52 -17.96 22.38 -1.65
N GLN A 53 -17.04 22.79 -2.50
CA GLN A 53 -17.18 23.98 -3.34
C GLN A 53 -17.86 23.58 -4.65
N ARG A 54 -18.99 24.22 -4.94
CA ARG A 54 -19.77 24.02 -6.16
C ARG A 54 -19.29 25.00 -7.24
N HIS A 55 -18.60 24.50 -8.22
CA HIS A 55 -18.28 25.26 -9.43
C HIS A 55 -19.12 24.74 -10.61
N PRO A 56 -19.56 25.56 -11.58
CA PRO A 56 -20.41 25.11 -12.67
C PRO A 56 -19.91 23.91 -13.47
N ARG A 57 -18.61 23.65 -13.43
CA ARG A 57 -17.97 22.56 -14.19
C ARG A 57 -17.22 21.54 -13.31
N LEU A 58 -17.10 21.77 -12.02
CA LEU A 58 -16.25 20.92 -11.16
C LEU A 58 -16.66 21.05 -9.68
N VAL A 59 -16.72 19.93 -8.99
CA VAL A 59 -16.85 19.87 -7.54
C VAL A 59 -15.46 19.72 -6.92
N ARG A 60 -15.15 20.54 -5.91
CA ARG A 60 -13.88 20.46 -5.16
C ARG A 60 -14.18 20.38 -3.67
N LEU A 61 -13.29 19.74 -2.94
CA LEU A 61 -13.31 19.78 -1.47
C LEU A 61 -12.97 21.20 -0.98
N THR A 62 -13.60 21.61 0.11
CA THR A 62 -13.12 22.71 0.94
C THR A 62 -12.04 22.21 1.88
N VAL A 63 -11.35 23.09 2.60
CA VAL A 63 -10.41 22.70 3.66
C VAL A 63 -11.11 21.83 4.72
N GLU A 64 -12.36 22.16 5.06
CA GLU A 64 -13.18 21.39 5.99
C GLU A 64 -13.58 20.03 5.39
N GLY A 65 -13.84 20.00 4.07
CA GLY A 65 -14.11 18.75 3.35
C GLY A 65 -12.90 17.82 3.31
N GLU A 66 -11.71 18.34 3.07
CA GLU A 66 -10.46 17.56 3.13
C GLU A 66 -10.22 16.99 4.54
N ARG A 67 -10.51 17.79 5.57
CA ARG A 67 -10.40 17.36 6.97
C ARG A 67 -11.43 16.29 7.34
N PHE A 68 -12.65 16.38 6.81
CA PHE A 68 -13.74 15.44 7.10
C PHE A 68 -13.61 14.14 6.29
N LEU A 69 -12.97 14.17 5.13
CA LEU A 69 -12.87 13.04 4.19
C LEU A 69 -12.37 11.73 4.81
N PRO A 70 -11.29 11.71 5.63
CA PRO A 70 -10.84 10.48 6.29
C PRO A 70 -11.92 9.91 7.22
N ALA A 71 -12.50 10.71 8.10
CA ALA A 71 -13.53 10.28 9.04
C ALA A 71 -14.80 9.77 8.33
N ALA A 72 -15.18 10.39 7.21
CA ALA A 72 -16.29 9.92 6.38
C ALA A 72 -16.01 8.51 5.78
N ARG A 73 -14.80 8.27 5.32
CA ARG A 73 -14.38 6.95 4.81
C ARG A 73 -14.38 5.88 5.89
N ASP A 74 -13.86 6.20 7.08
CA ASP A 74 -13.84 5.29 8.22
C ASP A 74 -15.25 4.89 8.65
N LEU A 75 -16.18 5.86 8.68
CA LEU A 75 -17.59 5.61 8.99
C LEU A 75 -18.23 4.68 7.96
N MET A 76 -18.03 4.92 6.66
CA MET A 76 -18.56 4.05 5.62
C MET A 76 -17.99 2.63 5.68
N ALA A 77 -16.69 2.50 5.91
CA ALA A 77 -16.07 1.20 6.09
C ALA A 77 -16.64 0.45 7.31
N ALA A 78 -16.89 1.14 8.42
CA ALA A 78 -17.53 0.58 9.60
C ALA A 78 -18.99 0.18 9.32
N HIS A 79 -19.72 0.98 8.56
CA HIS A 79 -21.10 0.69 8.15
C HIS A 79 -21.18 -0.57 7.29
N GLU A 80 -20.31 -0.72 6.30
CA GLU A 80 -20.28 -1.93 5.46
C GLU A 80 -19.90 -3.18 6.28
N ARG A 81 -18.90 -3.09 7.17
CA ARG A 81 -18.59 -4.19 8.11
C ARG A 81 -19.79 -4.58 8.97
N ALA A 82 -20.57 -3.61 9.46
CA ALA A 82 -21.76 -3.88 10.26
C ALA A 82 -22.87 -4.57 9.45
N ARG A 83 -23.04 -4.19 8.18
CA ARG A 83 -24.00 -4.85 7.27
C ARG A 83 -23.60 -6.28 6.95
N GLU A 84 -22.31 -6.53 6.78
CA GLU A 84 -21.75 -7.84 6.47
C GLU A 84 -21.74 -8.80 7.68
N ALA A 85 -21.83 -8.26 8.91
CA ALA A 85 -21.77 -9.07 10.15
C ALA A 85 -22.84 -10.17 10.26
N PHE A 86 -23.96 -10.04 9.54
CA PHE A 86 -25.07 -11.02 9.55
C PHE A 86 -25.32 -11.65 8.17
N SER A 87 -24.47 -11.41 7.18
CA SER A 87 -24.61 -12.03 5.89
C SER A 87 -23.92 -13.39 5.87
N ASP A 88 -24.60 -14.41 5.34
CA ASP A 88 -24.00 -15.72 4.98
C ASP A 88 -23.01 -15.59 3.79
N ALA A 89 -22.72 -14.37 3.36
CA ALA A 89 -21.76 -14.07 2.31
C ALA A 89 -20.36 -14.51 2.74
N ARG A 90 -19.54 -14.88 1.77
CA ARG A 90 -18.12 -15.20 1.97
C ARG A 90 -17.46 -14.11 2.81
N GLU A 91 -16.81 -14.52 3.89
CA GLU A 91 -16.04 -13.57 4.71
C GLU A 91 -14.99 -12.89 3.84
N ARG A 92 -14.95 -11.58 3.85
CA ARG A 92 -13.97 -10.80 3.08
C ARG A 92 -12.82 -10.40 3.97
N ILE A 93 -11.61 -10.44 3.43
CA ILE A 93 -10.43 -9.86 4.06
C ILE A 93 -9.60 -9.13 3.01
N ALA A 94 -9.32 -7.86 3.28
CA ALA A 94 -8.51 -7.01 2.44
C ALA A 94 -7.08 -6.93 3.01
N ILE A 95 -6.11 -7.45 2.26
CA ILE A 95 -4.71 -7.55 2.69
C ILE A 95 -3.86 -6.62 1.84
N GLY A 96 -3.04 -5.80 2.48
CA GLY A 96 -1.98 -5.05 1.83
C GLY A 96 -0.61 -5.67 2.11
N ILE A 97 0.19 -5.93 1.10
CA ILE A 97 1.55 -6.42 1.28
C ILE A 97 2.51 -5.53 0.50
N SER A 98 3.55 -5.01 1.18
CA SER A 98 4.50 -4.14 0.50
C SER A 98 5.30 -4.92 -0.55
N GLU A 99 5.52 -4.31 -1.72
CA GLU A 99 6.26 -4.91 -2.83
C GLU A 99 7.61 -5.49 -2.41
N GLN A 100 8.28 -4.83 -1.50
CA GLN A 100 9.58 -5.25 -0.98
C GLN A 100 9.49 -6.37 0.10
N ALA A 101 8.31 -6.65 0.63
CA ALA A 101 8.08 -7.75 1.57
C ALA A 101 7.57 -9.02 0.88
N VAL A 102 6.99 -8.85 -0.31
CA VAL A 102 6.52 -9.94 -1.17
C VAL A 102 7.68 -10.44 -2.00
N GLY A 103 7.96 -11.72 -1.89
CA GLY A 103 8.91 -12.41 -2.77
C GLY A 103 8.19 -13.23 -3.85
N PRO A 104 8.90 -14.10 -4.55
CA PRO A 104 8.34 -15.06 -5.51
C PRO A 104 7.34 -16.03 -4.85
N ASP A 105 7.17 -15.96 -3.55
CA ASP A 105 6.41 -16.87 -2.70
C ASP A 105 4.91 -16.53 -2.59
N VAL A 106 4.43 -15.47 -3.27
CA VAL A 106 3.00 -15.08 -3.27
C VAL A 106 2.07 -16.25 -3.61
N PRO A 107 2.36 -17.09 -4.62
CA PRO A 107 1.49 -18.23 -4.93
C PRO A 107 1.35 -19.20 -3.76
N VAL A 108 2.44 -19.51 -3.07
CA VAL A 108 2.43 -20.43 -1.92
C VAL A 108 1.72 -19.79 -0.71
N LEU A 109 1.90 -18.49 -0.49
CA LEU A 109 1.16 -17.74 0.53
C LEU A 109 -0.34 -17.82 0.27
N LEU A 110 -0.77 -17.51 -0.96
CA LEU A 110 -2.19 -17.54 -1.33
C LEU A 110 -2.77 -18.95 -1.23
N ALA A 111 -2.04 -19.97 -1.69
CA ALA A 111 -2.48 -21.36 -1.57
C ALA A 111 -2.67 -21.78 -0.10
N ARG A 112 -1.76 -21.39 0.79
CA ARG A 112 -1.87 -21.64 2.22
C ARG A 112 -3.08 -20.95 2.84
N LEU A 113 -3.29 -19.66 2.54
CA LEU A 113 -4.43 -18.89 3.05
C LEU A 113 -5.77 -19.42 2.52
N ALA A 114 -5.84 -19.78 1.24
CA ALA A 114 -7.02 -20.39 0.64
C ALA A 114 -7.34 -21.79 1.21
N GLY A 115 -6.31 -22.55 1.54
CA GLY A 115 -6.44 -23.89 2.14
C GLY A 115 -6.88 -23.85 3.62
N HIS A 116 -6.64 -22.74 4.32
CA HIS A 116 -7.02 -22.58 5.72
C HIS A 116 -8.54 -22.50 5.89
N ASP A 117 -9.21 -21.66 5.10
CA ASP A 117 -10.68 -21.60 5.02
C ASP A 117 -11.12 -21.09 3.65
N PRO A 118 -11.70 -21.96 2.79
CA PRO A 118 -12.11 -21.59 1.42
C PRO A 118 -13.30 -20.61 1.37
N ARG A 119 -13.92 -20.30 2.50
CA ARG A 119 -15.02 -19.32 2.58
C ARG A 119 -14.53 -17.88 2.52
N TRP A 120 -13.23 -17.61 2.73
CA TRP A 120 -12.68 -16.28 2.61
C TRP A 120 -12.60 -15.81 1.17
N LEU A 121 -13.11 -14.62 0.91
CA LEU A 121 -12.77 -13.85 -0.28
C LEU A 121 -11.56 -12.97 0.07
N ILE A 122 -10.39 -13.39 -0.38
CA ILE A 122 -9.14 -12.65 -0.15
C ILE A 122 -8.98 -11.59 -1.24
N SER A 123 -8.92 -10.32 -0.83
CA SER A 123 -8.50 -9.21 -1.68
C SER A 123 -7.06 -8.86 -1.34
N LEU A 124 -6.14 -8.97 -2.30
CA LEU A 124 -4.73 -8.67 -2.11
C LEU A 124 -4.33 -7.42 -2.89
N ARG A 125 -3.77 -6.42 -2.19
CA ARG A 125 -3.17 -5.22 -2.77
C ARG A 125 -1.67 -5.23 -2.53
N ILE A 126 -0.88 -5.11 -3.59
CA ILE A 126 0.58 -4.99 -3.52
C ILE A 126 0.93 -3.56 -3.93
N ALA A 127 1.63 -2.83 -3.06
CA ALA A 127 2.02 -1.44 -3.30
C ALA A 127 3.19 -1.02 -2.39
N ALA A 128 3.64 0.22 -2.51
CA ALA A 128 4.62 0.81 -1.59
C ALA A 128 4.07 0.87 -0.15
N SER A 129 4.93 0.69 0.85
CA SER A 129 4.51 0.65 2.26
C SER A 129 3.73 1.90 2.70
N ALA A 130 4.09 3.09 2.22
CA ALA A 130 3.37 4.33 2.57
C ALA A 130 1.93 4.32 2.04
N VAL A 131 1.73 3.88 0.79
CA VAL A 131 0.40 3.79 0.17
C VAL A 131 -0.50 2.79 0.90
N LEU A 132 0.07 1.65 1.33
CA LEU A 132 -0.66 0.63 2.09
C LEU A 132 -0.97 1.09 3.51
N GLU A 133 -0.06 1.82 4.15
CA GLU A 133 -0.27 2.39 5.47
C GLU A 133 -1.43 3.40 5.46
N ASP A 134 -1.43 4.31 4.49
CA ASP A 134 -2.54 5.25 4.29
C ASP A 134 -3.87 4.54 4.03
N ALA A 135 -3.88 3.49 3.23
CA ALA A 135 -5.08 2.70 2.96
C ALA A 135 -5.56 1.94 4.22
N PHE A 136 -4.63 1.43 5.03
CA PHE A 136 -4.94 0.77 6.30
C PHE A 136 -5.51 1.74 7.33
N GLU A 137 -4.93 2.93 7.47
CA GLU A 137 -5.45 3.99 8.35
C GLU A 137 -6.84 4.49 7.92
N ARG A 138 -7.16 4.43 6.61
CA ARG A 138 -8.51 4.72 6.10
C ARG A 138 -9.49 3.56 6.22
N GLY A 139 -9.07 2.39 6.77
CA GLY A 139 -9.92 1.21 6.88
C GLY A 139 -10.23 0.51 5.55
N GLU A 140 -9.48 0.81 4.48
CA GLU A 140 -9.60 0.14 3.17
C GLU A 140 -8.95 -1.26 3.20
N LEU A 141 -8.07 -1.51 4.17
CA LEU A 141 -7.36 -2.77 4.37
C LEU A 141 -7.56 -3.24 5.81
N ASP A 142 -7.81 -4.54 5.99
CA ASP A 142 -7.98 -5.18 7.30
C ASP A 142 -6.63 -5.58 7.91
N VAL A 143 -5.67 -5.91 7.06
CA VAL A 143 -4.33 -6.36 7.44
C VAL A 143 -3.30 -5.77 6.48
N VAL A 144 -2.17 -5.33 7.03
CA VAL A 144 -1.03 -4.89 6.20
C VAL A 144 0.27 -5.53 6.66
N VAL A 145 1.08 -5.92 5.68
CA VAL A 145 2.46 -6.36 5.87
C VAL A 145 3.36 -5.33 5.23
N LEU A 146 4.09 -4.61 6.06
CA LEU A 146 4.86 -3.44 5.67
C LEU A 146 6.35 -3.66 5.92
N ARG A 147 7.17 -2.94 5.18
CA ARG A 147 8.60 -2.85 5.48
C ARG A 147 8.88 -1.62 6.33
N ARG A 148 9.62 -1.81 7.42
CA ARG A 148 10.03 -0.78 8.35
C ARG A 148 11.55 -0.54 8.28
N PHE A 149 11.93 0.70 7.95
CA PHE A 149 13.29 1.19 8.02
C PHE A 149 13.42 2.09 9.25
N GLY A 150 14.13 1.62 10.26
CA GLY A 150 14.32 2.39 11.50
C GLY A 150 13.08 2.45 12.41
N PRO A 151 13.10 3.34 13.43
CA PRO A 151 11.99 3.53 14.36
C PRO A 151 10.83 4.27 13.69
N GLY A 152 9.62 4.08 14.20
CA GLY A 152 8.44 4.87 13.81
C GLY A 152 7.17 4.06 13.58
N ARG A 153 7.18 3.03 12.73
CA ARG A 153 5.98 2.22 12.51
C ARG A 153 5.82 1.17 13.60
N THR A 154 4.66 1.12 14.22
CA THR A 154 4.29 0.07 15.17
C THR A 154 3.77 -1.16 14.41
N GLY A 155 3.94 -2.34 14.96
CA GLY A 155 3.45 -3.59 14.39
C GLY A 155 4.22 -4.79 14.91
N GLU A 156 3.65 -5.97 14.73
CA GLU A 156 4.27 -7.24 15.06
C GLU A 156 5.42 -7.53 14.09
N VAL A 157 6.64 -7.73 14.58
CA VAL A 157 7.77 -8.08 13.74
C VAL A 157 7.63 -9.53 13.27
N LEU A 158 7.53 -9.72 11.97
CA LEU A 158 7.46 -11.05 11.35
C LEU A 158 8.84 -11.61 11.07
N ARG A 159 9.73 -10.77 10.52
CA ARG A 159 11.11 -11.16 10.22
C ARG A 159 12.00 -9.93 10.01
N ARG A 160 13.29 -10.17 9.93
CA ARG A 160 14.31 -9.20 9.54
C ARG A 160 14.94 -9.64 8.23
N ASP A 161 15.02 -8.73 7.27
CA ASP A 161 15.67 -8.96 5.98
C ASP A 161 16.94 -8.10 5.90
N THR A 162 18.00 -8.66 5.32
CA THR A 162 19.20 -7.93 4.92
C THR A 162 19.11 -7.52 3.46
N PHE A 163 19.79 -6.45 3.09
CA PHE A 163 19.83 -5.93 1.73
C PHE A 163 21.22 -6.08 1.14
N GLY A 164 21.26 -6.24 -0.18
CA GLY A 164 22.45 -6.22 -1.00
C GLY A 164 22.23 -5.40 -2.27
N TRP A 165 23.31 -5.21 -3.01
CA TRP A 165 23.34 -4.57 -4.32
C TRP A 165 23.34 -5.63 -5.40
N PHE A 166 22.19 -5.93 -5.97
CA PHE A 166 22.03 -7.03 -6.92
C PHE A 166 22.10 -6.58 -8.36
N ALA A 167 22.89 -7.33 -9.16
CA ALA A 167 23.08 -7.11 -10.59
C ALA A 167 23.07 -8.45 -11.34
N ALA A 168 22.86 -8.41 -12.67
CA ALA A 168 23.14 -9.55 -13.51
C ALA A 168 24.64 -9.86 -13.54
N THR A 169 25.00 -11.13 -13.62
CA THR A 169 26.41 -11.57 -13.74
C THR A 169 27.12 -11.03 -14.99
N THR A 170 26.37 -10.63 -16.00
CA THR A 170 26.86 -10.02 -17.25
C THR A 170 27.11 -8.52 -17.16
N LEU A 171 26.62 -7.86 -16.11
CA LEU A 171 26.85 -6.43 -15.93
C LEU A 171 28.27 -6.19 -15.41
N MET A 172 29.02 -5.38 -16.16
CA MET A 172 30.39 -4.99 -15.78
C MET A 172 30.42 -3.53 -15.35
N ARG A 173 30.98 -3.27 -14.17
CA ARG A 173 31.20 -1.90 -13.70
C ARG A 173 32.32 -1.26 -14.51
N GLN A 174 32.02 -0.10 -15.13
CA GLN A 174 33.04 0.69 -15.82
C GLN A 174 33.72 1.63 -14.81
N PRO A 175 35.06 1.60 -14.70
CA PRO A 175 35.79 2.52 -13.85
C PRO A 175 35.56 3.98 -14.25
N GLY A 176 35.25 4.84 -13.28
CA GLY A 176 35.05 6.28 -13.52
C GLY A 176 33.63 6.67 -14.02
N GLU A 177 32.79 5.72 -14.37
CA GLU A 177 31.41 6.01 -14.74
C GLU A 177 30.49 5.98 -13.51
N PRO A 178 29.44 6.84 -13.51
CA PRO A 178 28.40 6.80 -12.48
C PRO A 178 27.72 5.41 -12.43
N LEU A 179 27.54 4.87 -11.23
CA LEU A 179 26.88 3.60 -11.00
C LEU A 179 25.44 3.61 -11.60
N PRO A 180 25.13 2.73 -12.57
CA PRO A 180 23.77 2.65 -13.08
C PRO A 180 22.86 1.98 -12.06
N VAL A 181 21.84 2.69 -11.58
CA VAL A 181 20.91 2.19 -10.56
C VAL A 181 19.55 1.90 -11.18
N VAL A 182 19.03 0.73 -10.89
CA VAL A 182 17.67 0.29 -11.21
C VAL A 182 16.80 0.43 -9.96
N SER A 183 15.72 1.18 -10.07
CA SER A 183 14.88 1.54 -8.93
C SER A 183 13.41 1.26 -9.15
N LEU A 184 12.66 1.07 -8.05
CA LEU A 184 11.23 1.28 -8.03
C LEU A 184 10.91 2.79 -8.07
N MET A 185 9.67 3.13 -8.42
CA MET A 185 9.17 4.52 -8.42
C MET A 185 9.48 5.26 -7.11
N ALA A 186 9.38 6.58 -7.14
CA ALA A 186 9.93 7.51 -6.14
C ALA A 186 9.51 7.28 -4.67
N GLU A 187 8.36 6.66 -4.43
CA GLU A 187 7.82 6.43 -3.08
C GLU A 187 8.40 5.19 -2.38
N CYS A 188 9.34 4.49 -3.03
CA CYS A 188 9.99 3.31 -2.44
C CYS A 188 11.01 3.72 -1.37
N GLY A 189 10.78 3.28 -0.13
CA GLY A 189 11.69 3.52 0.99
C GLY A 189 13.10 2.96 0.77
N LEU A 190 13.23 1.81 0.09
CA LEU A 190 14.52 1.18 -0.20
C LEU A 190 15.31 1.94 -1.28
N ARG A 191 14.62 2.47 -2.31
CA ARG A 191 15.26 3.37 -3.29
C ARG A 191 15.88 4.57 -2.57
N ARG A 192 15.09 5.27 -1.76
CA ARG A 192 15.58 6.43 -0.98
C ARG A 192 16.75 6.05 -0.08
N HIS A 193 16.65 4.93 0.62
CA HIS A 193 17.71 4.44 1.49
C HIS A 193 18.99 4.15 0.69
N GLY A 194 18.89 3.39 -0.40
CA GLY A 194 20.04 3.02 -1.25
C GLY A 194 20.74 4.25 -1.85
N THR A 195 19.99 5.20 -2.42
CA THR A 195 20.59 6.41 -3.00
C THR A 195 21.25 7.29 -1.94
N GLN A 196 20.63 7.46 -0.76
CA GLN A 196 21.25 8.19 0.36
C GLN A 196 22.56 7.55 0.84
N VAL A 197 22.64 6.22 0.82
CA VAL A 197 23.86 5.51 1.24
C VAL A 197 24.96 5.71 0.19
N LEU A 198 24.64 5.70 -1.10
CA LEU A 198 25.60 6.03 -2.18
C LEU A 198 26.10 7.48 -2.06
N ASP A 199 25.18 8.42 -1.86
CA ASP A 199 25.50 9.84 -1.71
C ASP A 199 26.46 10.09 -0.53
N ARG A 200 26.21 9.46 0.62
CA ARG A 200 27.07 9.56 1.82
C ARG A 200 28.45 8.94 1.60
N ALA A 201 28.53 7.91 0.76
CA ALA A 201 29.80 7.28 0.40
C ALA A 201 30.55 8.02 -0.72
N GLY A 202 29.97 9.11 -1.27
CA GLY A 202 30.57 9.85 -2.38
C GLY A 202 30.61 9.06 -3.69
N ILE A 203 29.78 8.05 -3.84
CA ILE A 203 29.71 7.24 -5.06
C ILE A 203 28.79 7.91 -6.04
N ALA A 204 29.31 8.34 -7.19
CA ALA A 204 28.52 8.87 -8.28
C ALA A 204 27.61 7.78 -8.84
N TRP A 205 26.34 8.10 -8.98
CA TRP A 205 25.32 7.19 -9.52
C TRP A 205 24.37 7.92 -10.47
N ARG A 206 23.70 7.16 -11.32
CA ARG A 206 22.63 7.67 -12.21
C ARG A 206 21.47 6.70 -12.22
N GLU A 207 20.26 7.20 -12.41
CA GLU A 207 19.14 6.31 -12.70
C GLU A 207 19.28 5.73 -14.11
N ALA A 208 19.36 4.41 -14.18
CA ALA A 208 19.39 3.67 -15.43
C ALA A 208 17.98 3.17 -15.81
N PHE A 209 17.13 2.92 -14.78
CA PHE A 209 15.77 2.47 -15.01
C PHE A 209 14.90 2.73 -13.76
N ILE A 210 13.63 3.07 -14.00
CA ILE A 210 12.61 3.21 -12.95
C ILE A 210 11.44 2.30 -13.31
N GLY A 211 11.18 1.29 -12.47
CA GLY A 211 10.09 0.34 -12.65
C GLY A 211 8.82 0.70 -11.88
N GLY A 212 7.66 0.46 -12.46
CA GLY A 212 6.36 0.61 -11.79
C GLY A 212 5.99 -0.55 -10.86
N GLY A 213 6.88 -1.55 -10.68
CA GLY A 213 6.69 -2.71 -9.81
C GLY A 213 7.92 -3.62 -9.83
N MET A 214 8.01 -4.57 -8.88
CA MET A 214 9.17 -5.44 -8.70
C MET A 214 9.48 -6.29 -9.95
N ALA A 215 8.47 -6.73 -10.70
CA ALA A 215 8.69 -7.51 -11.92
C ALA A 215 9.50 -6.71 -12.97
N ALA A 216 9.21 -5.41 -13.12
CA ALA A 216 9.95 -4.53 -14.02
C ALA A 216 11.39 -4.30 -13.52
N VAL A 217 11.57 -4.13 -12.21
CA VAL A 217 12.91 -4.01 -11.58
C VAL A 217 13.73 -5.28 -11.81
N PHE A 218 13.15 -6.46 -11.59
CA PHE A 218 13.83 -7.74 -11.81
C PHE A 218 14.22 -7.91 -13.28
N ALA A 219 13.32 -7.60 -14.21
CA ALA A 219 13.62 -7.66 -15.64
C ALA A 219 14.76 -6.72 -16.02
N ALA A 220 14.79 -5.50 -15.49
CA ALA A 220 15.85 -4.53 -15.75
C ALA A 220 17.21 -4.97 -15.16
N VAL A 221 17.21 -5.49 -13.92
CA VAL A 221 18.42 -6.05 -13.30
C VAL A 221 18.95 -7.22 -14.12
N MET A 222 18.10 -8.18 -14.44
CA MET A 222 18.50 -9.37 -15.23
C MET A 222 18.88 -9.04 -16.66
N GLY A 223 18.31 -7.97 -17.22
CA GLY A 223 18.71 -7.42 -18.53
C GLY A 223 20.01 -6.64 -18.50
N GLY A 224 20.68 -6.53 -17.35
CA GLY A 224 21.97 -5.84 -17.23
C GLY A 224 21.91 -4.31 -17.33
N LEU A 225 20.73 -3.69 -17.05
CA LEU A 225 20.58 -2.23 -17.12
C LEU A 225 21.27 -1.51 -15.95
N GLY A 226 21.46 -2.19 -14.83
CA GLY A 226 22.09 -1.60 -13.65
C GLY A 226 21.98 -2.48 -12.43
N VAL A 227 22.44 -1.93 -11.30
CA VAL A 227 22.37 -2.55 -9.98
C VAL A 227 21.14 -2.06 -9.22
N SER A 228 20.52 -2.92 -8.42
CA SER A 228 19.37 -2.56 -7.59
C SER A 228 19.59 -2.91 -6.12
N PRO A 229 19.23 -2.03 -5.17
CA PRO A 229 19.14 -2.42 -3.77
C PRO A 229 17.91 -3.33 -3.58
N LEU A 230 18.14 -4.58 -3.19
CA LEU A 230 17.08 -5.57 -2.98
C LEU A 230 17.30 -6.31 -1.65
N ALA A 231 16.22 -6.80 -1.05
CA ALA A 231 16.36 -7.79 0.01
C ALA A 231 16.88 -9.09 -0.59
N ALA A 232 17.89 -9.68 0.04
CA ALA A 232 18.60 -10.87 -0.49
C ALA A 232 17.63 -12.01 -0.86
N ARG A 233 16.59 -12.20 -0.07
CA ARG A 233 15.61 -13.28 -0.27
C ARG A 233 14.66 -13.08 -1.46
N ILE A 234 14.50 -11.83 -1.95
CA ILE A 234 13.64 -11.54 -3.11
C ILE A 234 14.44 -11.26 -4.38
N ALA A 235 15.76 -11.30 -4.29
CA ALA A 235 16.61 -11.12 -5.46
C ALA A 235 16.26 -12.15 -6.55
N PRO A 236 16.16 -11.74 -7.82
CA PRO A 236 15.79 -12.65 -8.89
C PRO A 236 16.88 -13.73 -9.06
N GLN A 237 16.44 -14.93 -9.41
CA GLN A 237 17.36 -16.03 -9.67
C GLN A 237 18.36 -15.66 -10.78
N GLY A 238 19.65 -15.86 -10.52
CA GLY A 238 20.73 -15.49 -11.43
C GLY A 238 21.31 -14.08 -11.20
N ALA A 239 20.69 -13.24 -10.37
CA ALA A 239 21.34 -12.02 -9.90
C ALA A 239 22.33 -12.34 -8.78
N VAL A 240 23.42 -11.58 -8.73
CA VAL A 240 24.49 -11.70 -7.72
C VAL A 240 24.59 -10.41 -6.91
N ASP A 241 24.93 -10.54 -5.63
CA ASP A 241 25.27 -9.38 -4.80
C ASP A 241 26.68 -8.90 -5.15
N VAL A 242 26.75 -7.74 -5.77
CA VAL A 242 28.01 -7.10 -6.20
C VAL A 242 28.53 -6.09 -5.17
N GLY A 243 27.86 -5.96 -4.04
CA GLY A 243 28.16 -4.92 -3.04
C GLY A 243 29.62 -4.92 -2.61
N LEU A 244 30.11 -6.05 -2.15
CA LEU A 244 31.51 -6.20 -1.71
C LEU A 244 32.50 -6.06 -2.88
N GLU A 245 32.24 -6.75 -3.98
CA GLU A 245 33.14 -6.75 -5.15
C GLU A 245 33.30 -5.35 -5.74
N TRP A 246 32.23 -4.57 -5.79
CA TRP A 246 32.27 -3.22 -6.36
C TRP A 246 32.55 -2.12 -5.33
N GLY A 247 32.85 -2.49 -4.08
CA GLY A 247 33.11 -1.54 -3.01
C GLY A 247 31.90 -0.63 -2.71
N LEU A 248 30.70 -1.17 -2.86
CA LEU A 248 29.47 -0.42 -2.55
C LEU A 248 29.20 -0.48 -1.03
N PRO A 249 28.63 0.58 -0.46
CA PRO A 249 28.35 0.64 0.97
C PRO A 249 27.27 -0.36 1.38
N GLU A 250 27.35 -0.85 2.60
CA GLU A 250 26.35 -1.75 3.16
C GLU A 250 24.98 -1.05 3.29
N LEU A 251 23.93 -1.76 2.92
CA LEU A 251 22.56 -1.27 3.01
C LEU A 251 21.89 -1.61 4.36
N GLY A 252 22.55 -2.45 5.17
CA GLY A 252 21.97 -2.90 6.43
C GLY A 252 20.74 -3.79 6.26
N GLY A 253 19.79 -3.66 7.16
CA GLY A 253 18.57 -4.46 7.16
C GLY A 253 17.32 -3.65 7.50
N SER A 254 16.19 -4.31 7.36
CA SER A 254 14.90 -3.78 7.80
C SER A 254 14.01 -4.87 8.36
N GLU A 255 12.97 -4.47 9.04
CA GLU A 255 11.97 -5.37 9.56
C GLU A 255 10.73 -5.41 8.67
N VAL A 256 10.19 -6.61 8.49
CA VAL A 256 8.85 -6.82 7.96
C VAL A 256 7.91 -6.91 9.13
N ILE A 257 6.92 -6.03 9.18
CA ILE A 257 5.96 -5.92 10.26
C ILE A 257 4.55 -6.16 9.76
N LEU A 258 3.69 -6.69 10.64
CA LEU A 258 2.26 -6.87 10.41
C LEU A 258 1.47 -5.94 11.33
N ARG A 259 0.44 -5.30 10.76
CA ARG A 259 -0.61 -4.60 11.49
C ARG A 259 -1.97 -5.13 11.07
N SER A 260 -2.92 -5.18 12.00
CA SER A 260 -4.27 -5.69 11.73
C SER A 260 -5.30 -4.92 12.55
N ASN A 261 -6.44 -4.63 11.93
CA ASN A 261 -7.64 -4.07 12.54
C ASN A 261 -8.75 -5.12 12.68
N VAL A 262 -8.44 -6.39 12.43
CA VAL A 262 -9.41 -7.49 12.50
C VAL A 262 -9.82 -7.75 13.94
N ALA A 263 -11.14 -7.77 14.19
CA ALA A 263 -11.69 -7.95 15.53
C ALA A 263 -12.37 -9.32 15.76
N THR A 264 -12.61 -10.11 14.68
CA THR A 264 -13.31 -11.39 14.81
C THR A 264 -12.37 -12.55 15.16
N PRO A 265 -12.81 -13.56 15.93
CA PRO A 265 -11.98 -14.73 16.23
C PRO A 265 -11.46 -15.47 15.00
N LYS A 266 -12.29 -15.58 13.94
CA LYS A 266 -11.88 -16.19 12.66
C LYS A 266 -10.85 -15.34 11.92
N GLY A 267 -11.06 -14.02 11.90
CA GLY A 267 -10.09 -13.12 11.32
C GLY A 267 -8.75 -13.13 12.05
N HIS A 268 -8.75 -13.22 13.39
CA HIS A 268 -7.51 -13.41 14.15
C HIS A 268 -6.82 -14.74 13.81
N ALA A 269 -7.57 -15.82 13.55
CA ALA A 269 -6.99 -17.08 13.09
C ALA A 269 -6.33 -16.92 11.73
N PHE A 270 -6.99 -16.23 10.79
CA PHE A 270 -6.44 -15.91 9.47
C PHE A 270 -5.16 -15.08 9.57
N VAL A 271 -5.15 -14.05 10.41
CA VAL A 271 -3.97 -13.19 10.64
C VAL A 271 -2.79 -13.99 11.19
N ARG A 272 -3.04 -14.94 12.12
CA ARG A 272 -1.98 -15.83 12.62
C ARG A 272 -1.39 -16.70 11.53
N GLU A 273 -2.21 -17.26 10.63
CA GLU A 273 -1.73 -18.05 9.48
C GLU A 273 -0.91 -17.19 8.51
N LEU A 274 -1.37 -15.97 8.23
CA LEU A 274 -0.61 -15.01 7.43
C LEU A 274 0.75 -14.70 8.08
N ALA A 275 0.76 -14.41 9.38
CA ALA A 275 1.99 -14.13 10.12
C ALA A 275 2.95 -15.33 10.12
N ALA A 276 2.45 -16.55 10.34
CA ALA A 276 3.22 -17.77 10.29
C ALA A 276 3.88 -17.98 8.92
N ALA A 277 3.12 -17.78 7.85
CA ALA A 277 3.64 -17.89 6.48
C ALA A 277 4.80 -16.92 6.17
N PHE A 278 4.86 -15.77 6.83
CA PHE A 278 5.97 -14.82 6.70
C PHE A 278 7.18 -15.15 7.58
N ARG A 279 7.00 -15.84 8.72
CA ARG A 279 8.08 -16.20 9.64
C ARG A 279 8.84 -17.46 9.23
N GLU A 280 8.14 -18.44 8.67
CA GLU A 280 8.70 -19.74 8.28
C GLU A 280 9.63 -19.66 7.05
N ARG A 281 9.86 -18.47 6.56
CA ARG A 281 10.59 -18.18 5.35
C ARG A 281 11.57 -17.04 5.60
#